data_2e082e4ff76856ceef7661b8d83b8f5f
#
_entry.id   2e082e4ff76856ceef7661b8d83b8f5f
#
_cell.length_a   1.000
_cell.length_b   1.000
_cell.length_c   1.000
_cell.angle_alpha   90.00
_cell.angle_beta   90.00
_cell.angle_gamma   90.00
#
_symmetry.space_group_name_H-M   'P 1'
#
loop_
_entity.id
_entity.type
_entity.pdbx_description
1 polymer ?
#
loop_
_entity_poly.entity_id
_entity_poly.type
_entity_poly.pdbx_seq_one_letter_code
_entity_poly.pdbx_strand_id
1 'polypeptide(L)'
;NEQDYQLLIDLYETKNITKVADQHFLTQPALTKRLRRIEEELGSVLLVRSRKGVVFNSVGESVISYCRQMCEMNEQLRNSINASKGIVGGSLSIGTSINYCRYRLPSVMRTYTEKYPMVDIS
;
A
#
# COMPACT_ATOMS: atom_id res chain seq x y z
N ASN A 1 -3.90 -1.96 -9.17
CA ASN A 1 -4.29 -0.61 -8.77
C ASN A 1 -3.80 -0.30 -7.35
N GLU A 2 -4.06 0.89 -6.87
CA GLU A 2 -3.57 1.31 -5.57
C GLU A 2 -4.08 0.46 -4.41
N GLN A 3 -5.31 0.01 -4.49
CA GLN A 3 -5.86 -0.87 -3.45
C GLN A 3 -5.14 -2.22 -3.43
N ASP A 4 -4.80 -2.74 -4.58
CA ASP A 4 -4.03 -3.98 -4.68
C ASP A 4 -2.62 -3.79 -4.13
N TYR A 5 -1.99 -2.66 -4.43
CA TYR A 5 -0.66 -2.35 -3.91
C TYR A 5 -0.67 -2.27 -2.39
N GLN A 6 -1.66 -1.58 -1.83
CA GLN A 6 -1.75 -1.46 -0.39
C GLN A 6 -2.07 -2.79 0.27
N LEU A 7 -2.91 -3.59 -0.35
CA LEU A 7 -3.23 -4.93 0.13
C LEU A 7 -1.97 -5.78 0.27
N LEU A 8 -1.14 -5.78 -0.77
CA LEU A 8 0.11 -6.54 -0.78
C LEU A 8 1.08 -6.04 0.27
N ILE A 9 1.21 -4.73 0.42
CA ILE A 9 2.08 -4.13 1.42
C ILE A 9 1.64 -4.51 2.84
N ASP A 10 0.34 -4.40 3.11
CA ASP A 10 -0.21 -4.76 4.42
C ASP A 10 0.04 -6.23 4.73
N LEU A 11 -0.14 -7.08 3.73
CA LEU A 11 0.09 -8.51 3.90
C LEU A 11 1.56 -8.82 4.13
N TYR A 12 2.44 -8.12 3.44
CA TYR A 12 3.88 -8.27 3.63
C TYR A 12 4.31 -7.87 5.04
N GLU A 13 3.73 -6.81 5.56
CA GLU A 13 4.10 -6.31 6.89
C GLU A 13 3.50 -7.12 8.02
N THR A 14 2.27 -7.55 7.88
CA THR A 14 1.60 -8.29 8.96
C THR A 14 1.81 -9.79 8.87
N LYS A 15 1.98 -10.33 7.67
CA LYS A 15 2.05 -11.76 7.41
C LYS A 15 0.81 -12.53 7.89
N ASN A 16 -0.30 -11.83 8.05
CA ASN A 16 -1.51 -12.38 8.66
C ASN A 16 -2.72 -12.11 7.77
N ILE A 17 -3.22 -13.16 7.13
CA ILE A 17 -4.34 -13.07 6.19
C ILE A 17 -5.61 -12.57 6.87
N THR A 18 -5.92 -13.09 8.04
CA THR A 18 -7.12 -12.70 8.77
C THR A 18 -7.12 -11.20 9.08
N LYS A 19 -6.01 -10.72 9.59
CA LYS A 19 -5.87 -9.32 9.94
C LYS A 19 -5.99 -8.39 8.74
N VAL A 20 -5.36 -8.75 7.64
CA VAL A 20 -5.44 -7.96 6.41
C VAL A 20 -6.85 -7.97 5.83
N ALA A 21 -7.51 -9.13 5.84
CA ALA A 21 -8.89 -9.22 5.40
C ALA A 21 -9.78 -8.26 6.20
N ASP A 22 -9.65 -8.27 7.52
CA ASP A 22 -10.40 -7.36 8.38
C ASP A 22 -10.10 -5.90 8.06
N GLN A 23 -8.84 -5.55 7.87
CA GLN A 23 -8.43 -4.18 7.57
C GLN A 23 -9.03 -3.68 6.25
N HIS A 24 -9.22 -4.57 5.30
CA HIS A 24 -9.75 -4.24 3.98
C HIS A 24 -11.23 -4.56 3.82
N PHE A 25 -11.90 -4.90 4.91
CA PHE A 25 -13.33 -5.23 4.91
C PHE A 25 -13.66 -6.37 3.96
N LEU A 26 -12.79 -7.39 3.95
CA LEU A 26 -12.94 -8.57 3.11
C LEU A 26 -13.05 -9.81 3.98
N THR A 27 -13.71 -10.84 3.44
CA THR A 27 -13.61 -12.17 4.03
C THR A 27 -12.28 -12.81 3.61
N GLN A 28 -11.84 -13.83 4.35
CA GLN A 28 -10.61 -14.53 3.96
C GLN A 28 -10.70 -15.15 2.56
N PRO A 29 -11.80 -15.82 2.18
CA PRO A 29 -11.91 -16.33 0.80
C PRO A 29 -11.85 -15.23 -0.25
N ALA A 30 -12.46 -14.08 0.01
CA ALA A 30 -12.41 -12.95 -0.91
C ALA A 30 -10.98 -12.42 -1.07
N LEU A 31 -10.26 -12.31 0.03
CA LEU A 31 -8.86 -11.90 -0.01
C LEU A 31 -8.02 -12.90 -0.78
N THR A 32 -8.19 -14.18 -0.53
CA THR A 32 -7.47 -15.24 -1.25
C THR A 32 -7.72 -15.16 -2.75
N LYS A 33 -8.97 -14.97 -3.14
CA LYS A 33 -9.34 -14.85 -4.53
C LYS A 33 -8.69 -13.64 -5.19
N ARG A 34 -8.66 -12.54 -4.47
CA ARG A 34 -8.03 -11.31 -4.95
C ARG A 34 -6.52 -11.48 -5.13
N LEU A 35 -5.86 -12.15 -4.20
CA LEU A 35 -4.44 -12.43 -4.30
C LEU A 35 -4.12 -13.31 -5.51
N ARG A 36 -4.94 -14.33 -5.76
CA ARG A 36 -4.77 -15.17 -6.94
C ARG A 36 -4.93 -14.38 -8.24
N ARG A 37 -5.90 -13.48 -8.28
CA ARG A 37 -6.09 -12.63 -9.44
C ARG A 37 -4.86 -11.74 -9.67
N ILE A 38 -4.30 -11.17 -8.62
CA ILE A 38 -3.10 -10.35 -8.73
C ILE A 38 -1.93 -11.19 -9.26
N GLU A 39 -1.75 -12.39 -8.73
CA GLU A 39 -0.69 -13.29 -9.20
C GLU A 39 -0.88 -13.68 -10.67
N GLU A 40 -2.12 -13.94 -11.08
CA GLU A 40 -2.42 -14.24 -12.46
C GLU A 40 -2.13 -13.07 -13.40
N GLU A 41 -2.51 -11.87 -12.99
CA GLU A 41 -2.25 -10.67 -13.78
C GLU A 41 -0.76 -10.40 -13.94
N LEU A 42 0.03 -10.68 -12.91
CA LEU A 42 1.47 -10.51 -12.94
C LEU A 42 2.20 -11.70 -13.56
N GLY A 43 1.50 -12.82 -13.71
CA GLY A 43 2.08 -14.02 -14.30
C GLY A 43 3.06 -14.74 -13.39
N SER A 44 2.96 -14.57 -12.08
CA SER A 44 3.88 -15.21 -11.16
C SER A 44 3.26 -15.37 -9.78
N VAL A 45 3.65 -16.43 -9.09
CA VAL A 45 3.34 -16.63 -7.69
C VAL A 45 4.22 -15.69 -6.86
N LEU A 46 3.64 -14.98 -5.92
CA LEU A 46 4.34 -13.98 -5.10
C LEU A 46 4.56 -14.47 -3.68
N LEU A 47 3.66 -15.30 -3.18
CA LEU A 47 3.68 -15.71 -1.79
C LEU A 47 3.13 -17.12 -1.63
N VAL A 48 3.44 -17.71 -0.49
CA VAL A 48 2.89 -19.01 -0.09
C VAL A 48 2.37 -18.90 1.33
N ARG A 49 1.33 -19.67 1.62
CA ARG A 49 0.79 -19.77 2.98
C ARG A 49 1.51 -20.86 3.75
N SER A 50 1.75 -20.61 5.01
CA SER A 50 2.28 -21.59 5.92
C SER A 50 1.54 -21.53 7.24
N ARG A 51 1.84 -22.44 8.16
CA ARG A 51 1.24 -22.43 9.50
C ARG A 51 1.59 -21.15 10.27
N LYS A 52 2.72 -20.55 9.95
CA LYS A 52 3.18 -19.32 10.60
C LYS A 52 2.67 -18.06 9.93
N GLY A 53 1.85 -18.20 8.89
CA GLY A 53 1.31 -17.08 8.15
C GLY A 53 1.75 -17.10 6.69
N VAL A 54 2.05 -15.94 6.16
CA VAL A 54 2.35 -15.75 4.74
C VAL A 54 3.84 -15.48 4.56
N VAL A 55 4.45 -16.15 3.58
CA VAL A 55 5.85 -15.93 3.22
C VAL A 55 5.92 -15.48 1.77
N PHE A 56 6.57 -14.36 1.53
CA PHE A 56 6.78 -13.85 0.17
C PHE A 56 8.06 -14.44 -0.41
N ASN A 57 7.99 -14.83 -1.68
CA ASN A 57 9.19 -15.29 -2.39
C ASN A 57 9.98 -14.10 -2.95
N SER A 58 11.07 -14.35 -3.67
CA SER A 58 11.91 -13.28 -4.21
C SER A 58 11.17 -12.38 -5.19
N VAL A 59 10.27 -12.95 -5.99
CA VAL A 59 9.43 -12.16 -6.90
C VAL A 59 8.48 -11.29 -6.10
N GLY A 60 7.87 -11.84 -5.05
CA GLY A 60 7.01 -11.09 -4.14
C GLY A 60 7.74 -9.93 -3.47
N GLU A 61 8.96 -10.16 -3.02
CA GLU A 61 9.80 -9.09 -2.45
C GLU A 61 10.00 -7.95 -3.44
N SER A 62 10.30 -8.27 -4.69
CA SER A 62 10.46 -7.25 -5.73
C SER A 62 9.16 -6.50 -5.99
N VAL A 63 8.04 -7.19 -6.02
CA VAL A 63 6.73 -6.58 -6.22
C VAL A 63 6.40 -5.62 -5.08
N ILE A 64 6.71 -5.99 -3.85
CA ILE A 64 6.48 -5.11 -2.70
C ILE A 64 7.28 -3.82 -2.85
N SER A 65 8.53 -3.91 -3.29
CA SER A 65 9.36 -2.73 -3.54
C SER A 65 8.69 -1.79 -4.55
N TYR A 66 8.18 -2.33 -5.64
CA TYR A 66 7.45 -1.54 -6.64
C TYR A 66 6.17 -0.94 -6.07
N CYS A 67 5.43 -1.71 -5.30
CA CYS A 67 4.20 -1.21 -4.68
C CYS A 67 4.46 0.00 -3.80
N ARG A 68 5.51 -0.05 -3.01
CA ARG A 68 5.89 1.06 -2.14
C ARG A 68 6.28 2.30 -2.94
N GLN A 69 7.06 2.10 -4.01
CA GLN A 69 7.45 3.19 -4.88
C GLN A 69 6.25 3.83 -5.55
N MET A 70 5.30 3.04 -6.01
CA MET A 70 4.11 3.56 -6.66
C MET A 70 3.24 4.36 -5.71
N CYS A 71 3.07 3.89 -4.48
CA CYS A 71 2.33 4.64 -3.48
C CYS A 71 3.01 5.97 -3.16
N GLU A 72 4.33 5.95 -3.01
CA GLU A 72 5.11 7.15 -2.75
C GLU A 72 5.02 8.15 -3.90
N MET A 73 5.12 7.68 -5.12
CA MET A 73 5.01 8.53 -6.31
C MET A 73 3.63 9.17 -6.41
N ASN A 74 2.58 8.41 -6.13
CA ASN A 74 1.22 8.94 -6.13
C ASN A 74 1.07 10.06 -5.12
N GLU A 75 1.64 9.88 -3.94
CA GLU A 75 1.60 10.89 -2.90
C GLU A 75 2.38 12.14 -3.30
N GLN A 76 3.55 11.98 -3.89
CA GLN A 76 4.34 13.09 -4.40
C GLN A 76 3.59 13.88 -5.46
N LEU A 77 2.91 13.18 -6.36
CA LEU A 77 2.11 13.82 -7.40
C LEU A 77 0.99 14.66 -6.80
N ARG A 78 0.26 14.11 -5.83
CA ARG A 78 -0.82 14.83 -5.16
C ARG A 78 -0.29 16.08 -4.45
N ASN A 79 0.81 15.95 -3.75
CA ASN A 79 1.43 17.08 -3.06
C ASN A 79 1.86 18.17 -4.05
N SER A 80 2.41 17.78 -5.18
CA SER A 80 2.82 18.70 -6.22
C SER A 80 1.63 19.45 -6.80
N ILE A 81 0.53 18.76 -7.06
CA ILE A 81 -0.69 19.37 -7.56
C ILE A 81 -1.27 20.35 -6.54
N ASN A 82 -1.32 19.94 -5.28
CA ASN A 82 -1.85 20.79 -4.21
C ASN A 82 -1.00 22.06 -4.03
N ALA A 83 0.31 21.93 -4.10
CA ALA A 83 1.21 23.07 -4.03
C ALA A 83 0.97 24.04 -5.20
N SER A 84 0.81 23.52 -6.41
CA SER A 84 0.53 24.33 -7.59
C SER A 84 -0.79 25.10 -7.49
N LYS A 85 -1.78 24.50 -6.83
CA LYS A 85 -3.08 25.13 -6.62
C LYS A 85 -3.12 26.04 -5.40
N GLY A 86 -2.03 26.10 -4.64
CA GLY A 86 -2.00 26.84 -3.40
C GLY A 86 -2.83 26.22 -2.29
N ILE A 87 -3.20 24.96 -2.42
CA ILE A 87 -3.97 24.24 -1.42
C ILE A 87 -3.02 23.57 -0.45
N VAL A 88 -3.14 23.92 0.81
CA VAL A 88 -2.31 23.33 1.85
C VAL A 88 -3.19 22.41 2.68
N GLY A 89 -2.66 21.27 3.06
CA GLY A 89 -3.41 20.29 3.82
C GLY A 89 -4.37 19.49 2.98
N GLY A 90 -4.27 19.62 1.70
CA GLY A 90 -4.94 18.79 0.73
C GLY A 90 -6.46 18.81 0.77
N SER A 91 -7.05 18.63 -0.36
CA SER A 91 -8.47 18.40 -0.45
C SER A 91 -8.78 16.98 0.03
N LEU A 92 -9.81 16.83 0.83
CA LEU A 92 -10.25 15.53 1.31
C LEU A 92 -10.63 14.60 0.17
N SER A 93 -11.26 15.14 -0.85
CA SER A 93 -11.68 14.34 -1.99
C SER A 93 -10.50 13.78 -2.78
N ILE A 94 -9.37 14.47 -2.76
CA ILE A 94 -8.16 14.03 -3.44
C ILE A 94 -7.41 13.01 -2.60
N GLY A 95 -7.45 13.16 -1.29
CA GLY A 95 -6.59 12.45 -0.39
C GLY A 95 -6.92 10.99 -0.12
N THR A 96 -8.01 10.46 -0.62
CA THR A 96 -8.47 9.13 -0.24
C THR A 96 -7.41 8.04 -0.52
N SER A 97 -6.91 7.98 -1.74
CA SER A 97 -5.89 6.99 -2.10
C SER A 97 -4.58 7.23 -1.36
N ILE A 98 -4.21 8.48 -1.23
CA ILE A 98 -2.98 8.87 -0.55
C ILE A 98 -3.04 8.50 0.92
N ASN A 99 -4.15 8.79 1.58
CA ASN A 99 -4.35 8.44 2.98
C ASN A 99 -4.23 6.94 3.19
N TYR A 100 -4.72 6.17 2.23
CA TYR A 100 -4.64 4.73 2.27
C TYR A 100 -3.19 4.25 2.37
N CYS A 101 -2.32 4.77 1.53
CA CYS A 101 -0.91 4.43 1.54
C CYS A 101 -0.21 4.89 2.81
N ARG A 102 -0.42 6.13 3.21
CA ARG A 102 0.22 6.71 4.40
C ARG A 102 -0.17 5.97 5.67
N TYR A 103 -1.43 5.66 5.77
CA TYR A 103 -1.97 5.01 6.96
C TYR A 103 -1.27 3.68 7.26
N ARG A 104 -0.86 2.97 6.23
CA ARG A 104 -0.31 1.62 6.37
C ARG A 104 1.19 1.56 6.57
N LEU A 105 1.90 2.64 6.41
CA LEU A 105 3.36 2.64 6.41
C LEU A 105 3.92 3.72 7.34
N PRO A 106 3.73 3.58 8.67
CA PRO A 106 4.15 4.63 9.61
C PRO A 106 5.65 4.94 9.55
N SER A 107 6.49 3.93 9.38
CA SER A 107 7.93 4.16 9.29
C SER A 107 8.30 4.92 8.01
N VAL A 108 7.63 4.59 6.92
CA VAL A 108 7.82 5.31 5.66
C VAL A 108 7.31 6.73 5.77
N MET A 109 6.19 6.92 6.46
CA MET A 109 5.65 8.26 6.71
C MET A 109 6.62 9.11 7.53
N ARG A 110 7.26 8.53 8.51
CA ARG A 110 8.26 9.23 9.32
C ARG A 110 9.41 9.72 8.46
N THR A 111 9.94 8.84 7.63
CA THR A 111 11.01 9.19 6.68
C THR A 111 10.54 10.27 5.72
N TYR A 112 9.32 10.15 5.24
CA TYR A 112 8.73 11.12 4.34
C TYR A 112 8.62 12.50 5.00
N THR A 113 8.19 12.54 6.25
CA THR A 113 8.07 13.79 7.00
C THR A 113 9.43 14.46 7.20
N GLU A 114 10.45 13.70 7.51
CA GLU A 114 11.82 14.21 7.65
C GLU A 114 12.33 14.80 6.34
N LYS A 115 12.05 14.13 5.24
CA LYS A 115 12.51 14.55 3.92
C LYS A 115 11.72 15.73 3.39
N TYR A 116 10.45 15.81 3.71
CA TYR A 116 9.53 16.84 3.22
C TYR A 116 8.77 17.48 4.38
N PRO A 117 9.45 18.27 5.20
CA PRO A 117 8.82 18.78 6.43
C PRO A 117 7.64 19.70 6.18
N MET A 118 7.54 20.26 5.00
CA MET A 118 6.43 21.16 4.64
C MET A 118 5.17 20.41 4.22
N VAL A 119 5.24 19.09 4.07
CA VAL A 119 4.11 18.28 3.65
C VAL A 119 3.32 17.86 4.87
N ASP A 120 2.04 18.15 4.87
CA ASP A 120 1.13 17.69 5.91
C ASP A 120 0.62 16.31 5.55
N ILE A 121 1.02 15.32 6.30
CA ILE A 121 0.63 13.94 6.08
C ILE A 121 -0.22 13.39 7.22
N SER A 122 -0.50 14.18 8.20
CA SER A 122 -1.36 13.77 9.31
C SER A 122 -2.84 13.77 8.94
#